data_e1983ecbabd93dd64a878e073008dce8
#
_entry.id   e1983ecbabd93dd64a878e073008dce8
#
_cell.length_a   1.000
_cell.length_b   1.000
_cell.length_c   1.000
_cell.angle_alpha   90.00
_cell.angle_beta   90.00
_cell.angle_gamma   90.00
#
_symmetry.space_group_name_H-M   'P 1'
#
loop_
_entity.id
_entity.type
_entity.pdbx_description
1 polymer ?
#
loop_
_entity_poly.entity_id
_entity_poly.type
_entity_poly.pdbx_seq_one_letter_code
_entity_poly.pdbx_strand_id
1 'polypeptide(L)'
;MKKILFGLLITATALMAELQQVWATPQFADKNIKIIDIRTPAEWKETGIVKGSYTIMFFDEKGNFSVESFLRQLNMLVKKDEQFALICRVGSRTGMVSEFLSEKLNYKVINLKGGIMKMIHEGYKTVPYKQ
;
A
#
# COMPACT_ATOMS: atom_id res chain seq x y z
N MET A 1 -14.30 40.73 -29.98
CA MET A 1 -14.22 40.03 -29.67
C MET A 1 -13.55 39.59 -28.60
N LYS A 2 -13.63 39.14 -28.15
CA LYS A 2 -13.18 38.75 -27.23
C LYS A 2 -12.75 37.58 -27.04
N LYS A 3 -11.97 37.14 -26.65
CA LYS A 3 -11.53 36.08 -26.59
C LYS A 3 -11.29 35.65 -25.34
N ILE A 4 -11.32 34.83 -25.03
CA ILE A 4 -11.31 34.40 -23.90
C ILE A 4 -10.36 33.51 -23.69
N LEU A 5 -9.77 33.28 -23.07
CA LEU A 5 -8.87 32.46 -22.91
C LEU A 5 -8.88 31.81 -21.80
N PHE A 6 -9.06 31.12 -21.50
CA PHE A 6 -9.16 30.52 -20.44
C PHE A 6 -8.55 29.36 -20.42
N GLY A 7 -8.58 28.82 -20.48
CA GLY A 7 -8.08 27.66 -20.55
C GLY A 7 -6.93 27.41 -19.83
N LEU A 8 -6.46 27.90 -19.51
CA LEU A 8 -5.36 27.64 -19.02
C LEU A 8 -5.37 27.28 -17.73
N LEU A 9 -6.01 27.07 -17.24
CA LEU A 9 -6.03 26.82 -16.04
C LEU A 9 -5.82 25.56 -15.73
N ILE A 10 -5.26 24.94 -15.96
CA ILE A 10 -5.15 23.72 -15.81
C ILE A 10 -4.42 23.36 -14.85
N THR A 11 -4.18 22.92 -14.50
CA THR A 11 -3.76 22.55 -13.66
C THR A 11 -2.89 21.71 -13.20
N ALA A 12 -2.39 21.73 -12.42
CA ALA A 12 -1.41 20.96 -11.90
C ALA A 12 -1.88 19.96 -11.00
N THR A 13 -3.07 19.91 -10.76
CA THR A 13 -3.58 18.90 -9.85
C THR A 13 -3.24 17.52 -10.30
N ALA A 14 -3.04 17.33 -11.59
CA ALA A 14 -2.73 16.00 -12.09
C ALA A 14 -1.40 15.50 -11.60
N LEU A 15 -0.56 16.36 -11.06
CA LEU A 15 0.77 15.94 -10.62
C LEU A 15 0.81 15.51 -9.17
N MET A 16 -0.29 15.57 -8.47
CA MET A 16 -0.28 15.21 -7.07
C MET A 16 -0.41 13.72 -6.89
N ALA A 17 0.31 13.18 -5.92
CA ALA A 17 0.19 11.79 -5.57
C ALA A 17 -1.20 11.54 -5.02
N GLU A 18 -1.66 10.32 -5.16
CA GLU A 18 -2.96 9.94 -4.69
C GLU A 18 -2.88 8.89 -3.62
N LEU A 19 -3.69 9.06 -2.60
CA LEU A 19 -3.93 8.01 -1.63
C LEU A 19 -5.34 7.51 -1.87
N GLN A 20 -5.49 6.22 -2.10
CA GLN A 20 -6.81 5.61 -2.28
C GLN A 20 -7.09 4.70 -1.12
N GLN A 21 -8.35 4.71 -0.66
CA GLN A 21 -8.82 3.82 0.40
C GLN A 21 -9.69 2.76 -0.25
N VAL A 22 -9.25 1.50 -0.21
CA VAL A 22 -9.95 0.41 -0.86
C VAL A 22 -10.10 -0.73 0.14
N TRP A 23 -11.28 -1.33 0.22
CA TRP A 23 -11.46 -2.45 1.13
C TRP A 23 -10.64 -3.65 0.69
N ALA A 24 -10.03 -4.32 1.66
CA ALA A 24 -9.24 -5.53 1.42
C ALA A 24 -10.17 -6.70 1.17
N THR A 25 -10.53 -6.92 -0.07
CA THR A 25 -11.41 -8.01 -0.46
C THR A 25 -10.62 -9.07 -1.19
N PRO A 26 -11.12 -10.32 -1.24
CA PRO A 26 -10.45 -11.34 -2.03
C PRO A 26 -10.27 -10.95 -3.49
N GLN A 27 -11.23 -10.18 -4.04
CA GLN A 27 -11.14 -9.75 -5.43
C GLN A 27 -9.96 -8.83 -5.70
N PHE A 28 -9.52 -8.08 -4.69
CA PHE A 28 -8.37 -7.20 -4.88
C PHE A 28 -7.11 -8.01 -5.19
N ALA A 29 -7.01 -9.22 -4.67
CA ALA A 29 -5.83 -10.07 -4.90
C ALA A 29 -5.69 -10.45 -6.37
N ASP A 30 -6.77 -10.34 -7.14
CA ASP A 30 -6.72 -10.70 -8.56
C ASP A 30 -6.30 -9.54 -9.45
N LYS A 31 -6.11 -8.34 -8.88
CA LYS A 31 -5.71 -7.20 -9.66
C LYS A 31 -4.21 -7.23 -9.91
N ASN A 32 -3.81 -6.63 -11.02
CA ASN A 32 -2.38 -6.57 -11.33
C ASN A 32 -1.76 -5.35 -10.64
N ILE A 33 -1.87 -5.31 -9.34
CA ILE A 33 -1.31 -4.25 -8.50
C ILE A 33 -0.47 -4.91 -7.43
N LYS A 34 0.78 -4.49 -7.29
CA LYS A 34 1.65 -5.06 -6.27
C LYS A 34 1.11 -4.77 -4.89
N ILE A 35 1.10 -5.77 -4.03
CA ILE A 35 0.68 -5.64 -2.65
C ILE A 35 1.91 -5.80 -1.77
N ILE A 36 2.13 -4.83 -0.90
CA ILE A 36 3.24 -4.86 0.05
C ILE A 36 2.66 -5.14 1.42
N ASP A 37 3.06 -6.27 2.02
CA ASP A 37 2.62 -6.65 3.36
C ASP A 37 3.63 -6.09 4.35
N ILE A 38 3.21 -5.08 5.12
CA ILE A 38 4.13 -4.36 5.99
C ILE A 38 4.15 -4.87 7.42
N ARG A 39 3.54 -6.05 7.66
CA ARG A 39 3.48 -6.63 9.00
C ARG A 39 4.85 -7.18 9.42
N THR A 40 4.86 -7.88 10.53
CA THR A 40 6.08 -8.51 11.06
C THR A 40 6.23 -9.94 10.55
N PRO A 41 7.46 -10.49 10.56
CA PRO A 41 7.65 -11.88 10.18
C PRO A 41 6.82 -12.87 10.99
N ALA A 42 6.62 -12.60 12.28
CA ALA A 42 5.79 -13.47 13.11
C ALA A 42 4.35 -13.51 12.59
N GLU A 43 3.82 -12.37 12.16
CA GLU A 43 2.48 -12.33 11.61
C GLU A 43 2.40 -13.04 10.26
N TRP A 44 3.42 -12.89 9.41
CA TRP A 44 3.44 -13.59 8.13
C TRP A 44 3.41 -15.11 8.33
N LYS A 45 4.12 -15.57 9.35
CA LYS A 45 4.16 -17.00 9.64
C LYS A 45 2.84 -17.48 10.23
N GLU A 46 2.22 -16.64 11.03
CA GLU A 46 0.97 -17.01 11.71
C GLU A 46 -0.19 -17.18 10.72
N THR A 47 -0.39 -16.21 9.85
CA THR A 47 -1.57 -16.20 8.98
C THR A 47 -1.27 -16.60 7.56
N GLY A 48 -0.02 -16.64 7.16
CA GLY A 48 0.32 -16.66 5.75
C GLY A 48 0.20 -15.27 5.16
N ILE A 49 0.37 -15.17 3.86
CA ILE A 49 0.37 -13.89 3.15
C ILE A 49 -0.52 -13.98 1.92
N VAL A 50 -0.84 -12.85 1.34
CA VAL A 50 -1.55 -12.82 0.06
C VAL A 50 -0.60 -13.36 -1.01
N LYS A 51 -1.11 -14.26 -1.83
CA LYS A 51 -0.28 -14.86 -2.87
C LYS A 51 0.32 -13.77 -3.77
N GLY A 52 1.63 -13.84 -3.93
CA GLY A 52 2.32 -12.87 -4.77
C GLY A 52 2.63 -11.54 -4.11
N SER A 53 2.23 -11.34 -2.87
CA SER A 53 2.56 -10.10 -2.18
C SER A 53 4.02 -10.10 -1.77
N TYR A 54 4.54 -8.90 -1.56
CA TYR A 54 5.92 -8.70 -1.12
C TYR A 54 5.91 -8.33 0.35
N THR A 55 6.82 -8.91 1.12
CA THR A 55 6.86 -8.69 2.57
C THR A 55 7.99 -7.73 2.91
N ILE A 56 7.62 -6.54 3.39
CA ILE A 56 8.57 -5.54 3.85
C ILE A 56 8.01 -4.97 5.14
N MET A 57 8.59 -5.37 6.26
CA MET A 57 8.12 -4.90 7.55
C MET A 57 8.34 -3.39 7.71
N PHE A 58 7.34 -2.67 8.21
CA PHE A 58 7.55 -1.26 8.53
C PHE A 58 7.83 -1.10 10.02
N PHE A 59 6.90 -1.52 10.90
CA PHE A 59 7.09 -1.47 12.33
C PHE A 59 7.47 -2.87 12.84
N ASP A 60 8.48 -2.96 13.71
CA ASP A 60 8.78 -4.22 14.35
C ASP A 60 7.83 -4.45 15.55
N GLU A 61 8.01 -5.54 16.29
CA GLU A 61 7.12 -5.88 17.39
C GLU A 61 7.13 -4.86 18.50
N LYS A 62 8.17 -4.05 18.60
CA LYS A 62 8.27 -3.02 19.62
C LYS A 62 7.85 -1.66 19.09
N GLY A 63 7.39 -1.58 17.84
CA GLY A 63 6.98 -0.33 17.25
C GLY A 63 8.10 0.50 16.66
N ASN A 64 9.32 -0.04 16.63
CA ASN A 64 10.44 0.69 16.03
C ASN A 64 10.37 0.59 14.51
N PHE A 65 10.87 1.61 13.84
CA PHE A 65 10.86 1.61 12.38
C PHE A 65 12.02 2.44 11.84
N SER A 66 12.36 2.19 10.59
CA SER A 66 13.34 2.96 9.85
C SER A 66 12.76 3.27 8.48
N VAL A 67 12.43 4.54 8.28
CA VAL A 67 11.87 4.96 6.98
C VAL A 67 12.88 4.69 5.88
N GLU A 68 14.15 4.98 6.15
CA GLU A 68 15.19 4.78 5.14
C GLU A 68 15.29 3.33 4.71
N SER A 69 15.28 2.41 5.66
CA SER A 69 15.36 0.99 5.34
C SER A 69 14.13 0.51 4.56
N PHE A 70 12.96 0.97 4.98
CA PHE A 70 11.73 0.60 4.31
C PHE A 70 11.74 1.10 2.86
N LEU A 71 12.11 2.36 2.66
CA LEU A 71 12.11 2.94 1.32
C LEU A 71 13.14 2.29 0.41
N ARG A 72 14.28 1.90 0.96
CA ARG A 72 15.29 1.21 0.17
C ARG A 72 14.72 -0.07 -0.43
N GLN A 73 13.99 -0.82 0.38
CA GLN A 73 13.37 -2.06 -0.08
C GLN A 73 12.19 -1.79 -1.01
N LEU A 74 11.36 -0.82 -0.66
CA LEU A 74 10.20 -0.48 -1.48
C LEU A 74 10.62 -0.05 -2.88
N ASN A 75 11.64 0.79 -2.96
CA ASN A 75 12.06 1.32 -4.25
C ASN A 75 12.71 0.28 -5.16
N MET A 76 13.08 -0.87 -4.61
CA MET A 76 13.53 -1.98 -5.43
C MET A 76 12.37 -2.71 -6.07
N LEU A 77 11.16 -2.52 -5.56
CA LEU A 77 9.98 -3.25 -6.04
C LEU A 77 9.04 -2.40 -6.86
N VAL A 78 8.93 -1.11 -6.55
CA VAL A 78 7.99 -0.24 -7.24
C VAL A 78 8.70 1.01 -7.71
N LYS A 79 8.26 1.53 -8.85
CA LYS A 79 8.74 2.81 -9.35
C LYS A 79 7.97 3.91 -8.65
N LYS A 80 8.55 5.12 -8.65
CA LYS A 80 7.96 6.24 -7.94
C LYS A 80 6.57 6.59 -8.43
N ASP A 81 6.31 6.41 -9.71
CA ASP A 81 5.03 6.73 -10.29
C ASP A 81 4.12 5.50 -10.45
N GLU A 82 4.56 4.35 -9.95
CA GLU A 82 3.79 3.13 -10.02
C GLU A 82 2.86 3.02 -8.82
N GLN A 83 1.59 2.72 -9.08
CA GLN A 83 0.62 2.52 -8.00
C GLN A 83 0.82 1.15 -7.36
N PHE A 84 0.73 1.10 -6.04
CA PHE A 84 0.85 -0.14 -5.30
C PHE A 84 -0.05 -0.08 -4.06
N ALA A 85 -0.28 -1.22 -3.44
CA ALA A 85 -1.14 -1.30 -2.28
C ALA A 85 -0.36 -1.76 -1.06
N LEU A 86 -0.77 -1.30 0.11
CA LEU A 86 -0.22 -1.75 1.38
C LEU A 86 -1.27 -2.54 2.13
N ILE A 87 -0.86 -3.64 2.75
CA ILE A 87 -1.73 -4.43 3.59
C ILE A 87 -1.06 -4.68 4.94
N CYS A 88 -1.85 -4.67 6.00
CA CYS A 88 -1.39 -5.08 7.31
C CYS A 88 -2.45 -6.00 7.93
N ARG A 89 -2.51 -6.11 9.24
CA ARG A 89 -3.43 -7.05 9.86
C ARG A 89 -4.88 -6.58 9.74
N VAL A 90 -5.17 -5.38 10.22
CA VAL A 90 -6.54 -4.85 10.24
C VAL A 90 -6.66 -3.46 9.63
N GLY A 91 -5.59 -2.93 9.08
CA GLY A 91 -5.65 -1.65 8.36
C GLY A 91 -5.13 -0.43 9.10
N SER A 92 -4.84 -0.54 10.40
CA SER A 92 -4.42 0.65 11.15
C SER A 92 -2.99 1.07 10.82
N ARG A 93 -2.06 0.13 10.73
CA ARG A 93 -0.67 0.48 10.39
C ARG A 93 -0.59 1.02 8.97
N THR A 94 -1.28 0.37 8.04
CA THR A 94 -1.23 0.84 6.65
C THR A 94 -1.94 2.17 6.48
N GLY A 95 -2.95 2.46 7.30
CA GLY A 95 -3.56 3.78 7.27
C GLY A 95 -2.56 4.88 7.53
N MET A 96 -1.71 4.69 8.54
CA MET A 96 -0.68 5.64 8.88
C MET A 96 0.41 5.70 7.82
N VAL A 97 0.91 4.54 7.42
CA VAL A 97 2.05 4.47 6.51
C VAL A 97 1.68 4.96 5.11
N SER A 98 0.47 4.60 4.63
CA SER A 98 0.06 5.03 3.31
C SER A 98 -0.11 6.54 3.25
N GLU A 99 -0.63 7.14 4.32
CA GLU A 99 -0.79 8.58 4.38
C GLU A 99 0.58 9.27 4.33
N PHE A 100 1.53 8.74 5.08
CA PHE A 100 2.89 9.29 5.08
C PHE A 100 3.54 9.17 3.70
N LEU A 101 3.44 8.00 3.08
CA LEU A 101 4.04 7.79 1.78
C LEU A 101 3.41 8.68 0.72
N SER A 102 2.12 8.88 0.79
CA SER A 102 1.43 9.72 -0.18
C SER A 102 1.69 11.20 0.06
N GLU A 103 1.41 11.67 1.27
CA GLU A 103 1.45 13.11 1.53
C GLU A 103 2.85 13.68 1.65
N LYS A 104 3.78 12.92 2.22
CA LYS A 104 5.11 13.44 2.44
C LYS A 104 6.09 13.03 1.36
N LEU A 105 5.89 11.89 0.73
CA LEU A 105 6.86 11.34 -0.21
C LEU A 105 6.30 11.16 -1.62
N ASN A 106 5.03 11.49 -1.82
CA ASN A 106 4.44 11.58 -3.16
C ASN A 106 4.32 10.23 -3.90
N TYR A 107 4.17 9.13 -3.17
CA TYR A 107 3.90 7.84 -3.78
C TYR A 107 2.41 7.68 -4.07
N LYS A 108 2.10 6.84 -5.04
CA LYS A 108 0.70 6.49 -5.38
C LYS A 108 0.33 5.23 -4.63
N VAL A 109 -0.37 5.38 -3.53
CA VAL A 109 -0.57 4.28 -2.58
C VAL A 109 -2.04 3.96 -2.43
N ILE A 110 -2.34 2.67 -2.33
CA ILE A 110 -3.66 2.19 -1.96
C ILE A 110 -3.56 1.63 -0.55
N ASN A 111 -4.38 2.11 0.36
CA ASN A 111 -4.50 1.52 1.69
C ASN A 111 -5.59 0.45 1.63
N LEU A 112 -5.23 -0.81 1.89
CA LEU A 112 -6.21 -1.90 1.90
C LEU A 112 -6.87 -1.94 3.27
N LYS A 113 -8.01 -1.29 3.37
CA LYS A 113 -8.76 -1.16 4.62
C LYS A 113 -9.24 -2.51 5.10
N GLY A 114 -9.18 -2.74 6.39
CA GLY A 114 -9.60 -4.01 6.96
C GLY A 114 -8.51 -5.05 6.99
N GLY A 115 -7.47 -4.87 6.17
CA GLY A 115 -6.30 -5.70 6.22
C GLY A 115 -6.51 -7.14 5.81
N ILE A 116 -5.48 -7.96 6.05
CA ILE A 116 -5.52 -9.35 5.63
C ILE A 116 -6.59 -10.14 6.38
N MET A 117 -6.91 -9.73 7.62
CA MET A 117 -7.93 -10.44 8.38
C MET A 117 -9.31 -10.31 7.74
N LYS A 118 -9.60 -9.14 7.15
CA LYS A 118 -10.85 -8.98 6.41
C LYS A 118 -10.89 -9.91 5.20
N MET A 119 -9.79 -9.99 4.46
CA MET A 119 -9.73 -10.89 3.31
C MET A 119 -9.95 -12.34 3.74
N ILE A 120 -9.29 -12.76 4.80
CA ILE A 120 -9.42 -14.13 5.30
C ILE A 120 -10.86 -14.40 5.75
N HIS A 121 -11.44 -13.45 6.46
CA HIS A 121 -12.79 -13.58 6.95
C HIS A 121 -13.80 -13.73 5.80
N GLU A 122 -13.48 -13.14 4.66
CA GLU A 122 -14.33 -13.21 3.48
C GLU A 122 -13.97 -14.38 2.57
N GLY A 123 -13.16 -15.30 3.06
CA GLY A 123 -12.90 -16.55 2.35
C GLY A 123 -11.60 -16.61 1.56
N TYR A 124 -10.78 -15.55 1.61
CA TYR A 124 -9.50 -15.59 0.91
C TYR A 124 -8.58 -16.62 1.56
N LYS A 125 -7.92 -17.44 0.76
CA LYS A 125 -6.97 -18.42 1.26
C LYS A 125 -5.57 -17.92 1.03
N THR A 126 -4.89 -17.59 2.14
CA THR A 126 -3.51 -17.15 2.09
C THR A 126 -2.60 -18.31 1.70
N VAL A 127 -1.37 -17.97 1.34
CA VAL A 127 -0.34 -18.97 1.10
C VAL A 127 0.70 -18.86 2.22
N PRO A 128 1.42 -19.95 2.50
CA PRO A 128 2.44 -19.92 3.55
C PRO A 128 3.54 -18.92 3.22
N TYR A 129 4.03 -18.25 4.25
CA TYR A 129 5.17 -17.37 4.09
C TYR A 129 6.43 -18.22 4.07
N LYS A 130 7.29 -18.01 3.08
CA LYS A 130 8.56 -18.71 2.96
C LYS A 130 9.68 -17.69 2.99
N GLN A 131 10.64 -17.93 3.85
CA GLN A 131 11.79 -17.05 3.96
C GLN A 131 12.75 -17.28 2.82
#